data_1ba755f50fc194cf9016aaa78eb0926f
#
_entry.id   1ba755f50fc194cf9016aaa78eb0926f
#
_cell.length_a   1.000
_cell.length_b   1.000
_cell.length_c   1.000
_cell.angle_alpha   90.00
_cell.angle_beta   90.00
_cell.angle_gamma   90.00
#
_symmetry.space_group_name_H-M   'P 1'
#
loop_
_entity.id
_entity.type
_entity.pdbx_description
1 polymer ?
#
loop_
_entity_poly.entity_id
_entity_poly.type
_entity_poly.pdbx_seq_one_letter_code
_entity_poly.pdbx_strand_id
1 'polypeptide(L)'
;MADKLLSEMLKLSAFEYHLIPLTNWRARVIILIGGTHEQHIDAFKRNKLPKSEQDHLADYIRDKMRTTAGVTMQSSYRPRRQFIYFPKRPDVSHGEVANVVAHELLHATIHILKHANMRLNEGSEEAYTYLLGYLIEQFWLKVPPQKVYRPNVNSPAK
;
A
#
# COMPACT_ATOMS: atom_id res chain seq x y z
N MET A 1 2.73 20.87 -26.19
CA MET A 1 2.03 19.59 -25.94
C MET A 1 2.93 18.56 -25.25
N ALA A 2 4.15 18.35 -25.71
CA ALA A 2 5.11 17.40 -25.10
C ALA A 2 5.44 17.70 -23.64
N ASP A 3 5.66 18.97 -23.27
CA ASP A 3 5.99 19.36 -21.89
C ASP A 3 4.84 19.09 -20.89
N LYS A 4 3.58 19.20 -21.32
CA LYS A 4 2.43 18.89 -20.48
C LYS A 4 2.30 17.39 -20.23
N LEU A 5 2.53 16.59 -21.28
CA LEU A 5 2.56 15.12 -21.19
C LEU A 5 3.72 14.64 -20.28
N LEU A 6 4.91 15.21 -20.46
CA LEU A 6 6.08 14.91 -19.63
C LEU A 6 5.83 15.29 -18.17
N SER A 7 5.23 16.46 -17.90
CA SER A 7 4.85 16.89 -16.54
C SER A 7 3.79 15.98 -15.91
N GLU A 8 2.84 15.49 -16.70
CA GLU A 8 1.83 14.53 -16.22
C GLU A 8 2.44 13.15 -15.96
N MET A 9 3.32 12.67 -16.85
CA MET A 9 4.06 11.43 -16.63
C MET A 9 4.95 11.51 -15.39
N LEU A 10 5.65 12.61 -15.16
CA LEU A 10 6.45 12.82 -13.95
C LEU A 10 5.59 12.88 -12.69
N LYS A 11 4.38 13.43 -12.76
CA LYS A 11 3.42 13.41 -11.64
C LYS A 11 2.85 12.01 -11.37
N LEU A 12 2.69 11.18 -12.40
CA LEU A 12 2.26 9.78 -12.28
C LEU A 12 3.39 8.89 -11.76
N SER A 13 4.65 9.24 -11.99
CA SER A 13 5.82 8.51 -11.48
C SER A 13 6.26 8.94 -10.08
N ALA A 14 5.65 9.98 -9.49
CA ALA A 14 6.02 10.43 -8.17
C ALA A 14 5.80 9.31 -7.14
N PHE A 15 6.88 8.89 -6.51
CA PHE A 15 6.87 7.88 -5.47
C PHE A 15 6.39 8.47 -4.15
N GLU A 16 5.48 7.76 -3.47
CA GLU A 16 5.06 8.12 -2.12
C GLU A 16 5.35 6.96 -1.17
N TYR A 17 5.91 7.31 -0.03
CA TYR A 17 6.21 6.41 1.07
C TYR A 17 5.51 6.89 2.33
N HIS A 18 4.65 6.07 2.92
CA HIS A 18 3.98 6.38 4.17
C HIS A 18 4.20 5.26 5.18
N LEU A 19 4.33 5.62 6.45
CA LEU A 19 4.51 4.68 7.55
C LEU A 19 3.35 4.81 8.54
N ILE A 20 2.71 3.69 8.86
CA ILE A 20 1.73 3.55 9.94
C ILE A 20 2.39 2.70 11.04
N PRO A 21 2.86 3.33 12.14
CA PRO A 21 3.39 2.58 13.27
C PRO A 21 2.27 1.97 14.09
N LEU A 22 2.45 0.73 14.51
CA LEU A 22 1.54 -0.02 15.36
C LEU A 22 2.26 -0.43 16.65
N THR A 23 2.41 0.55 17.56
CA THR A 23 3.24 0.41 18.76
C THR A 23 2.79 -0.75 19.64
N ASN A 24 1.50 -0.89 19.88
CA ASN A 24 0.91 -1.97 20.71
C ASN A 24 1.17 -3.36 20.12
N TRP A 25 1.27 -3.48 18.80
CA TRP A 25 1.52 -4.72 18.08
C TRP A 25 3.00 -4.94 17.75
N ARG A 26 3.87 -3.96 18.09
CA ARG A 26 5.27 -3.91 17.65
C ARG A 26 5.43 -4.16 16.14
N ALA A 27 4.47 -3.67 15.36
CA ALA A 27 4.38 -3.86 13.92
C ALA A 27 4.42 -2.52 13.19
N ARG A 28 4.56 -2.58 11.86
CA ARG A 28 4.52 -1.40 10.98
C ARG A 28 3.84 -1.78 9.68
N VAL A 29 3.00 -0.89 9.18
CA VAL A 29 2.49 -0.96 7.82
C VAL A 29 3.20 0.14 7.02
N ILE A 30 3.84 -0.24 5.94
CA ILE A 30 4.56 0.62 5.02
C ILE A 30 3.78 0.66 3.71
N ILE A 31 3.35 1.85 3.31
CA ILE A 31 2.56 2.06 2.11
C ILE A 31 3.45 2.68 1.05
N LEU A 32 3.49 2.05 -0.11
CA LEU A 32 4.24 2.46 -1.29
C LEU A 32 3.23 2.78 -2.41
N ILE A 33 3.28 3.98 -2.95
CA ILE A 33 2.38 4.39 -4.04
C ILE A 33 3.21 4.80 -5.24
N GLY A 34 3.00 4.14 -6.37
CA GLY A 34 3.77 4.38 -7.59
C GLY A 34 5.25 4.08 -7.41
N GLY A 35 6.10 4.78 -8.15
CA GLY A 35 7.56 4.72 -8.02
C GLY A 35 8.25 3.80 -9.01
N THR A 36 9.57 3.88 -9.00
CA THR A 36 10.48 3.05 -9.81
C THR A 36 10.99 1.86 -8.99
N HIS A 37 11.55 0.88 -9.66
CA HIS A 37 12.18 -0.29 -9.03
C HIS A 37 13.24 0.11 -7.99
N GLU A 38 14.09 1.10 -8.31
CA GLU A 38 15.14 1.61 -7.42
C GLU A 38 14.53 2.27 -6.17
N GLN A 39 13.44 3.01 -6.31
CA GLN A 39 12.74 3.63 -5.19
C GLN A 39 12.11 2.60 -4.25
N HIS A 40 11.62 1.48 -4.81
CA HIS A 40 11.13 0.36 -4.00
C HIS A 40 12.26 -0.31 -3.24
N ILE A 41 13.42 -0.57 -3.89
CA ILE A 41 14.61 -1.10 -3.22
C ILE A 41 15.04 -0.19 -2.06
N ASP A 42 15.09 1.13 -2.27
CA ASP A 42 15.44 2.09 -1.23
C ASP A 42 14.44 2.07 -0.05
N ALA A 43 13.16 1.92 -0.33
CA ALA A 43 12.14 1.77 0.71
C ALA A 43 12.36 0.52 1.55
N PHE A 44 12.67 -0.62 0.93
CA PHE A 44 12.97 -1.86 1.63
C PHE A 44 14.28 -1.78 2.42
N LYS A 45 15.31 -1.12 1.87
CA LYS A 45 16.58 -0.86 2.55
C LYS A 45 16.38 0.00 3.82
N ARG A 46 15.58 1.08 3.74
CA ARG A 46 15.20 1.90 4.92
C ARG A 46 14.54 1.06 6.02
N ASN A 47 13.84 0.01 5.63
CA ASN A 47 13.22 -0.94 6.55
C ASN A 47 14.16 -2.08 6.96
N LYS A 48 15.46 -1.97 6.68
CA LYS A 48 16.51 -2.93 7.10
C LYS A 48 16.22 -4.36 6.65
N LEU A 49 15.69 -4.55 5.44
CA LEU A 49 15.60 -5.86 4.83
C LEU A 49 16.95 -6.27 4.25
N PRO A 50 17.30 -7.56 4.23
CA PRO A 50 18.50 -8.05 3.56
C PRO A 50 18.38 -7.82 2.03
N LYS A 51 19.53 -7.70 1.35
CA LYS A 51 19.59 -7.36 -0.07
C LYS A 51 18.76 -8.33 -0.95
N SER A 52 18.85 -9.62 -0.67
CA SER A 52 18.11 -10.65 -1.42
C SER A 52 16.58 -10.45 -1.34
N GLU A 53 16.07 -10.02 -0.18
CA GLU A 53 14.65 -9.75 0.00
C GLU A 53 14.23 -8.41 -0.61
N GLN A 54 15.10 -7.39 -0.56
CA GLN A 54 14.88 -6.11 -1.25
C GLN A 54 14.66 -6.33 -2.74
N ASP A 55 15.54 -7.09 -3.39
CA ASP A 55 15.48 -7.40 -4.80
C ASP A 55 14.22 -8.23 -5.12
N HIS A 56 13.96 -9.28 -4.35
CA HIS A 56 12.79 -10.13 -4.54
C HIS A 56 11.47 -9.35 -4.46
N LEU A 57 11.29 -8.50 -3.44
CA LEU A 57 10.06 -7.72 -3.28
C LEU A 57 9.92 -6.63 -4.34
N ALA A 58 11.03 -5.98 -4.73
CA ALA A 58 11.00 -4.97 -5.79
C ALA A 58 10.69 -5.60 -7.16
N ASP A 59 11.25 -6.77 -7.46
CA ASP A 59 10.94 -7.54 -8.66
C ASP A 59 9.47 -7.98 -8.66
N TYR A 60 8.96 -8.44 -7.51
CA TYR A 60 7.56 -8.81 -7.36
C TYR A 60 6.61 -7.64 -7.65
N ILE A 61 6.92 -6.43 -7.14
CA ILE A 61 6.14 -5.23 -7.47
C ILE A 61 6.20 -4.96 -8.97
N ARG A 62 7.39 -4.97 -9.57
CA ARG A 62 7.58 -4.72 -11.02
C ARG A 62 6.73 -5.66 -11.86
N ASP A 63 6.69 -6.94 -11.52
CA ASP A 63 5.95 -7.94 -12.27
C ASP A 63 4.43 -7.79 -12.07
N LYS A 64 3.98 -7.32 -10.90
CA LYS A 64 2.57 -7.15 -10.56
C LYS A 64 1.99 -5.79 -10.93
N MET A 65 2.80 -4.73 -11.05
CA MET A 65 2.33 -3.34 -11.20
C MET A 65 1.39 -3.11 -12.39
N ARG A 66 1.42 -3.97 -13.40
CA ARG A 66 0.55 -3.87 -14.59
C ARG A 66 -0.79 -4.58 -14.42
N THR A 67 -0.89 -5.54 -13.54
CA THR A 67 -2.03 -6.46 -13.44
C THR A 67 -2.76 -6.38 -12.11
N THR A 68 -2.19 -5.71 -11.11
CA THR A 68 -2.80 -5.59 -9.78
C THR A 68 -3.31 -4.19 -9.50
N ALA A 69 -4.38 -4.08 -8.73
CA ALA A 69 -4.87 -2.82 -8.18
C ALA A 69 -4.17 -2.45 -6.85
N GLY A 70 -3.65 -3.44 -6.16
CA GLY A 70 -2.86 -3.33 -4.95
C GLY A 70 -2.22 -4.67 -4.63
N VAL A 71 -1.23 -4.68 -3.75
CA VAL A 71 -0.64 -5.92 -3.24
C VAL A 71 -0.05 -5.73 -1.85
N THR A 72 -0.38 -6.64 -0.95
CA THR A 72 0.20 -6.73 0.39
C THR A 72 1.30 -7.78 0.41
N MET A 73 2.46 -7.38 0.89
CA MET A 73 3.65 -8.21 1.00
C MET A 73 4.12 -8.25 2.45
N GLN A 74 4.56 -9.41 2.88
CA GLN A 74 5.13 -9.62 4.21
C GLN A 74 6.62 -9.95 4.07
N SER A 75 7.45 -9.32 4.92
CA SER A 75 8.86 -9.66 4.99
C SER A 75 9.06 -10.99 5.73
N SER A 76 9.82 -11.90 5.14
CA SER A 76 10.23 -13.14 5.80
C SER A 76 11.20 -12.88 6.97
N TYR A 77 12.06 -11.88 6.83
CA TYR A 77 13.06 -11.50 7.85
C TYR A 77 12.50 -10.55 8.90
N ARG A 78 11.44 -9.83 8.58
CA ARG A 78 10.79 -8.85 9.45
C ARG A 78 9.28 -9.03 9.40
N PRO A 79 8.73 -10.14 9.86
CA PRO A 79 7.34 -10.53 9.65
C PRO A 79 6.31 -9.56 10.25
N ARG A 80 6.75 -8.68 11.16
CA ARG A 80 5.92 -7.60 11.71
C ARG A 80 5.94 -6.32 10.85
N ARG A 81 6.61 -6.35 9.68
CA ARG A 81 6.57 -5.28 8.68
C ARG A 81 5.75 -5.75 7.50
N GLN A 82 4.65 -5.07 7.29
CA GLN A 82 3.78 -5.28 6.16
C GLN A 82 4.03 -4.18 5.14
N PHE A 83 4.24 -4.53 3.91
CA PHE A 83 4.39 -3.60 2.80
C PHE A 83 3.16 -3.69 1.92
N ILE A 84 2.54 -2.55 1.63
CA ILE A 84 1.40 -2.48 0.74
C ILE A 84 1.78 -1.56 -0.41
N TYR A 85 1.70 -2.07 -1.62
CA TYR A 85 1.94 -1.31 -2.83
C TYR A 85 0.64 -1.02 -3.56
N PHE A 86 0.48 0.22 -3.98
CA PHE A 86 -0.60 0.67 -4.86
C PHE A 86 -0.01 1.30 -6.12
N PRO A 87 -0.36 0.82 -7.33
CA PRO A 87 -0.02 1.52 -8.56
C PRO A 87 -0.79 2.84 -8.63
N LYS A 88 -0.17 3.89 -9.18
CA LYS A 88 -0.90 5.11 -9.51
C LYS A 88 -1.77 4.86 -10.74
N ARG A 89 -3.08 4.86 -10.54
CA ARG A 89 -4.07 4.72 -11.61
C ARG A 89 -4.97 5.94 -11.66
N PRO A 90 -4.85 6.79 -12.68
CA PRO A 90 -5.69 7.98 -12.83
C PRO A 90 -7.11 7.69 -13.31
N ASP A 91 -7.37 6.46 -13.76
CA ASP A 91 -8.58 6.01 -14.46
C ASP A 91 -9.59 5.26 -13.57
N VAL A 92 -9.27 5.05 -12.29
CA VAL A 92 -10.16 4.35 -11.34
C VAL A 92 -11.01 5.30 -10.51
N SER A 93 -12.20 4.89 -10.15
CA SER A 93 -13.11 5.66 -9.28
C SER A 93 -12.64 5.64 -7.82
N HIS A 94 -13.08 6.62 -7.04
CA HIS A 94 -12.80 6.64 -5.60
C HIS A 94 -13.31 5.38 -4.88
N GLY A 95 -14.48 4.87 -5.26
CA GLY A 95 -15.04 3.65 -4.68
C GLY A 95 -14.18 2.42 -4.96
N GLU A 96 -13.65 2.29 -6.18
CA GLU A 96 -12.72 1.20 -6.52
C GLU A 96 -11.42 1.28 -5.71
N VAL A 97 -10.86 2.49 -5.58
CA VAL A 97 -9.67 2.70 -4.73
C VAL A 97 -9.97 2.34 -3.28
N ALA A 98 -11.10 2.78 -2.73
CA ALA A 98 -11.47 2.48 -1.34
C ALA A 98 -11.61 0.97 -1.10
N ASN A 99 -12.20 0.24 -2.05
CA ASN A 99 -12.33 -1.21 -1.98
C ASN A 99 -10.97 -1.91 -1.99
N VAL A 100 -10.07 -1.49 -2.88
CA VAL A 100 -8.71 -2.06 -2.96
C VAL A 100 -7.92 -1.77 -1.68
N VAL A 101 -8.00 -0.54 -1.17
CA VAL A 101 -7.35 -0.14 0.08
C VAL A 101 -7.85 -1.01 1.25
N ALA A 102 -9.16 -1.16 1.40
CA ALA A 102 -9.74 -2.00 2.46
C ALA A 102 -9.30 -3.46 2.32
N HIS A 103 -9.26 -4.00 1.10
CA HIS A 103 -8.80 -5.35 0.80
C HIS A 103 -7.33 -5.57 1.24
N GLU A 104 -6.42 -4.69 0.84
CA GLU A 104 -5.00 -4.82 1.16
C GLU A 104 -4.74 -4.59 2.66
N LEU A 105 -5.44 -3.67 3.30
CA LEU A 105 -5.34 -3.46 4.75
C LEU A 105 -5.91 -4.65 5.55
N LEU A 106 -6.89 -5.36 5.02
CA LEU A 106 -7.36 -6.61 5.63
C LEU A 106 -6.28 -7.70 5.61
N HIS A 107 -5.55 -7.86 4.50
CA HIS A 107 -4.41 -8.77 4.45
C HIS A 107 -3.34 -8.40 5.49
N ALA A 108 -2.98 -7.12 5.60
CA ALA A 108 -2.03 -6.66 6.61
C ALA A 108 -2.53 -6.95 8.04
N THR A 109 -3.82 -6.71 8.31
CA THR A 109 -4.46 -7.01 9.59
C THR A 109 -4.33 -8.49 9.94
N ILE A 110 -4.68 -9.38 9.01
CA ILE A 110 -4.59 -10.83 9.17
C ILE A 110 -3.15 -11.25 9.50
N HIS A 111 -2.17 -10.75 8.74
CA HIS A 111 -0.76 -11.07 8.96
C HIS A 111 -0.26 -10.61 10.34
N ILE A 112 -0.59 -9.38 10.75
CA ILE A 112 -0.17 -8.82 12.03
C ILE A 112 -0.75 -9.62 13.19
N LEU A 113 -2.05 -9.89 13.18
CA LEU A 113 -2.73 -10.60 14.25
C LEU A 113 -2.33 -12.08 14.30
N LYS A 114 -2.11 -12.70 13.14
CA LYS A 114 -1.55 -14.06 13.08
C LYS A 114 -0.16 -14.15 13.74
N HIS A 115 0.67 -13.13 13.57
CA HIS A 115 1.97 -13.05 14.25
C HIS A 115 1.87 -12.80 15.76
N ALA A 116 0.74 -12.28 16.22
CA ALA A 116 0.40 -12.18 17.64
C ALA A 116 -0.25 -13.46 18.19
N ASN A 117 -0.22 -14.57 17.43
CA ASN A 117 -0.92 -15.83 17.73
C ASN A 117 -2.44 -15.68 17.87
N MET A 118 -3.00 -14.65 17.26
CA MET A 118 -4.44 -14.38 17.27
C MET A 118 -5.05 -14.85 15.95
N ARG A 119 -5.76 -15.97 15.98
CA ARG A 119 -6.49 -16.47 14.81
C ARG A 119 -7.88 -15.85 14.78
N LEU A 120 -8.40 -15.59 13.58
CA LEU A 120 -9.75 -15.08 13.40
C LEU A 120 -10.77 -16.17 13.83
N ASN A 121 -11.54 -15.86 14.86
CA ASN A 121 -12.65 -16.63 15.37
C ASN A 121 -13.59 -15.70 16.17
N GLU A 122 -14.72 -16.20 16.66
CA GLU A 122 -15.69 -15.40 17.43
C GLU A 122 -15.07 -14.65 18.62
N GLY A 123 -14.06 -15.22 19.28
CA GLY A 123 -13.41 -14.58 20.43
C GLY A 123 -12.39 -13.49 20.06
N SER A 124 -11.98 -13.38 18.80
CA SER A 124 -10.96 -12.42 18.34
C SER A 124 -11.48 -11.46 17.25
N GLU A 125 -12.72 -11.62 16.83
CA GLU A 125 -13.32 -10.82 15.75
C GLU A 125 -13.21 -9.32 15.99
N GLU A 126 -13.44 -8.86 17.21
CA GLU A 126 -13.30 -7.44 17.56
C GLU A 126 -11.88 -6.94 17.37
N ALA A 127 -10.84 -7.70 17.69
CA ALA A 127 -9.46 -7.30 17.48
C ALA A 127 -9.16 -7.08 15.99
N TYR A 128 -9.70 -7.93 15.12
CA TYR A 128 -9.58 -7.78 13.67
C TYR A 128 -10.30 -6.55 13.16
N THR A 129 -11.53 -6.31 13.59
CA THR A 129 -12.33 -5.16 13.16
C THR A 129 -11.74 -3.84 13.65
N TYR A 130 -11.26 -3.75 14.89
CA TYR A 130 -10.60 -2.57 15.43
C TYR A 130 -9.29 -2.27 14.72
N LEU A 131 -8.43 -3.28 14.50
CA LEU A 131 -7.16 -3.05 13.81
C LEU A 131 -7.38 -2.64 12.36
N LEU A 132 -8.29 -3.28 11.65
CA LEU A 132 -8.64 -2.91 10.28
C LEU A 132 -9.21 -1.49 10.21
N GLY A 133 -10.16 -1.15 11.06
CA GLY A 133 -10.74 0.20 11.13
C GLY A 133 -9.68 1.27 11.39
N TYR A 134 -8.78 1.03 12.35
CA TYR A 134 -7.65 1.90 12.64
C TYR A 134 -6.72 2.07 11.42
N LEU A 135 -6.37 0.98 10.73
CA LEU A 135 -5.52 1.03 9.55
C LEU A 135 -6.16 1.81 8.40
N ILE A 136 -7.46 1.64 8.18
CA ILE A 136 -8.23 2.39 7.16
C ILE A 136 -8.21 3.89 7.50
N GLU A 137 -8.49 4.26 8.74
CA GLU A 137 -8.44 5.65 9.20
C GLU A 137 -7.03 6.25 8.99
N GLN A 138 -5.98 5.56 9.46
CA GLN A 138 -4.61 6.03 9.35
C GLN A 138 -4.16 6.13 7.88
N PHE A 139 -4.62 5.23 7.03
CA PHE A 139 -4.37 5.31 5.60
C PHE A 139 -4.90 6.62 5.02
N TRP A 140 -6.18 6.94 5.22
CA TRP A 140 -6.80 8.13 4.65
C TRP A 140 -6.30 9.44 5.26
N LEU A 141 -5.83 9.42 6.50
CA LEU A 141 -5.17 10.57 7.11
C LEU A 141 -3.81 10.88 6.44
N LYS A 142 -3.07 9.86 6.02
CA LYS A 142 -1.74 10.00 5.40
C LYS A 142 -1.79 10.12 3.88
N VAL A 143 -2.76 9.47 3.27
CA VAL A 143 -2.94 9.39 1.81
C VAL A 143 -4.31 9.94 1.45
N PRO A 144 -4.45 11.29 1.35
CA PRO A 144 -5.73 11.88 0.96
C PRO A 144 -6.21 11.35 -0.38
N PRO A 145 -7.52 11.20 -0.58
CA PRO A 145 -8.11 10.63 -1.82
C PRO A 145 -7.57 11.24 -3.11
N GLN A 146 -7.26 12.54 -3.12
CA GLN A 146 -6.71 13.25 -4.28
C GLN A 146 -5.33 12.75 -4.73
N LYS A 147 -4.59 12.03 -3.87
CA LYS A 147 -3.27 11.48 -4.20
C LYS A 147 -3.36 10.10 -4.86
N VAL A 148 -4.39 9.33 -4.52
CA VAL A 148 -4.64 8.00 -5.10
C VAL A 148 -5.56 8.11 -6.31
N TYR A 149 -6.48 9.07 -6.28
CA TYR A 149 -7.49 9.32 -7.30
C TYR A 149 -7.38 10.74 -7.85
N ARG A 150 -7.25 10.88 -9.17
CA ARG A 150 -7.56 12.12 -9.87
C ARG A 150 -8.81 11.87 -10.71
N PRO A 151 -9.93 12.52 -10.42
CA PRO A 151 -11.08 12.48 -11.32
C PRO A 151 -10.61 12.95 -12.69
N ASN A 152 -10.99 12.21 -13.73
CA ASN A 152 -10.81 12.66 -15.10
C ASN A 152 -11.76 13.85 -15.29
N VAL A 153 -11.24 15.07 -15.16
CA VAL A 153 -12.00 16.33 -15.21
C VAL A 153 -12.67 16.51 -16.57
N ASN A 154 -12.36 15.66 -17.55
CA ASN A 154 -12.85 15.69 -18.92
C ASN A 154 -13.88 14.60 -19.26
N SER A 155 -14.35 13.81 -18.30
CA SER A 155 -15.48 12.93 -18.56
C SER A 155 -16.77 13.75 -18.58
N PRO A 156 -17.49 13.85 -19.70
CA PRO A 156 -18.79 14.50 -19.70
C PRO A 156 -19.70 13.77 -18.73
N ALA A 157 -20.38 14.53 -17.86
CA ALA A 157 -21.42 14.01 -17.00
C ALA A 157 -22.44 13.24 -17.87
N LYS A 158 -22.61 11.95 -17.57
CA LYS A 158 -23.67 11.14 -18.16
C LYS A 158 -24.99 11.44 -17.49
#